data_89db463f7735ecb4a0cc4f17bb853872
#
_entry.id   89db463f7735ecb4a0cc4f17bb853872
#
_cell.length_a   1.000
_cell.length_b   1.000
_cell.length_c   1.000
_cell.angle_alpha   90.00
_cell.angle_beta   90.00
_cell.angle_gamma   90.00
#
_symmetry.space_group_name_H-M   'P 1'
#
loop_
_entity.id
_entity.type
_entity.pdbx_description
1 polymer ?
#
loop_
_entity_poly.entity_id
_entity_poly.type
_entity_poly.pdbx_seq_one_letter_code
_entity_poly.pdbx_strand_id
1 'polypeptide(L)'
;MSGGQAFSADRNGGGDMRAMSYRIISETGSREDNIKRLKKEIETADAIIIGAGAGLSTSAGFTYSGERFEKYFYDFAKRFGIRDMYSGGFYPFPDDETLWAWWSRHIYFNRYIDAPKPVYDMIYDLVDGRVAADSVIEKKDEPVAAPKKDYFVITTNVDHQFQRAGFDKKRLFYTQGDYGLFQSVNSKLKKTYDNEEWVMKAMESQGFVKDENGVFQVPEDGKLSMRIPTELIPKCPDDGSDVTMNLRADDTFVEDEGWKLASSRYSDFLRRHEDMHVLYLELGVGANTPVIIKYPFWQMTAANPNAVYACINYGEAFAPEVIKERAICIDGDILTVFEEMPKIH
;
A
#
# COMPACT_ATOMS: atom_id res chain seq x y z
N MET A 1 -12.40 25.26 -18.20
CA MET A 1 -13.41 24.49 -18.92
C MET A 1 -13.07 23.04 -18.76
N SER A 2 -13.94 22.34 -18.08
CA SER A 2 -13.87 20.96 -17.64
C SER A 2 -13.93 19.98 -18.81
N GLY A 3 -13.06 18.99 -18.83
CA GLY A 3 -13.14 17.85 -19.71
C GLY A 3 -12.66 16.60 -18.99
N GLY A 4 -13.52 16.04 -18.14
CA GLY A 4 -13.31 14.72 -17.58
C GLY A 4 -13.56 13.66 -18.66
N GLN A 5 -12.52 12.92 -19.04
CA GLN A 5 -12.69 11.73 -19.86
C GLN A 5 -12.98 10.52 -18.97
N ALA A 6 -14.17 9.96 -19.15
CA ALA A 6 -14.57 8.70 -18.56
C ALA A 6 -13.81 7.54 -19.24
N PHE A 7 -13.14 6.70 -18.45
CA PHE A 7 -12.52 5.47 -18.93
C PHE A 7 -13.61 4.42 -19.22
N SER A 8 -13.68 3.94 -20.45
CA SER A 8 -14.48 2.80 -20.85
C SER A 8 -13.70 1.53 -20.60
N ALA A 9 -14.18 0.67 -19.72
CA ALA A 9 -13.69 -0.70 -19.57
C ALA A 9 -14.25 -1.55 -20.71
N ASP A 10 -13.35 -2.21 -21.43
CA ASP A 10 -13.71 -3.11 -22.53
C ASP A 10 -14.25 -4.45 -21.99
N ARG A 11 -15.26 -4.98 -22.69
CA ARG A 11 -16.17 -6.05 -22.25
C ARG A 11 -15.62 -7.41 -22.64
N ASN A 12 -15.56 -8.35 -21.68
CA ASN A 12 -16.04 -9.73 -21.94
C ASN A 12 -16.23 -10.46 -20.59
N GLY A 13 -17.48 -10.63 -20.21
CA GLY A 13 -17.92 -11.30 -19.00
C GLY A 13 -19.23 -10.66 -18.52
N GLY A 14 -20.35 -10.97 -19.21
CA GLY A 14 -21.64 -10.34 -18.97
C GLY A 14 -22.23 -10.68 -17.60
N GLY A 15 -22.15 -9.74 -16.68
CA GLY A 15 -23.04 -9.58 -15.56
C GLY A 15 -23.47 -8.12 -15.54
N ASP A 16 -24.78 -7.90 -15.59
CA ASP A 16 -25.45 -6.60 -15.63
C ASP A 16 -25.01 -5.74 -14.43
N MET A 17 -23.97 -4.92 -14.59
CA MET A 17 -23.55 -3.93 -13.59
C MET A 17 -24.52 -2.75 -13.66
N ARG A 18 -25.71 -2.92 -13.11
CA ARG A 18 -26.53 -1.78 -12.70
C ARG A 18 -25.72 -1.02 -11.66
N ALA A 19 -25.43 0.24 -11.90
CA ALA A 19 -24.88 1.17 -10.92
C ALA A 19 -25.83 1.17 -9.72
N MET A 20 -25.55 0.36 -8.70
CA MET A 20 -26.27 0.39 -7.44
C MET A 20 -25.90 1.72 -6.77
N SER A 21 -26.86 2.63 -6.71
CA SER A 21 -26.78 3.81 -5.85
C SER A 21 -26.88 3.33 -4.40
N TYR A 22 -25.73 3.06 -3.78
CA TYR A 22 -25.69 2.73 -2.35
C TYR A 22 -25.97 3.98 -1.53
N ARG A 23 -26.95 3.91 -0.63
CA ARG A 23 -27.02 4.86 0.47
C ARG A 23 -25.83 4.57 1.40
N ILE A 24 -24.99 5.56 1.60
CA ILE A 24 -23.76 5.46 2.38
C ILE A 24 -24.03 5.90 3.82
N ILE A 25 -23.44 5.18 4.76
CA ILE A 25 -23.48 5.48 6.19
C ILE A 25 -22.04 5.51 6.75
N SER A 26 -21.80 6.37 7.72
CA SER A 26 -20.56 6.43 8.49
C SER A 26 -20.75 6.03 9.97
N GLU A 27 -21.99 6.10 10.46
CA GLU A 27 -22.31 5.78 11.85
C GLU A 27 -22.72 4.31 11.98
N THR A 28 -21.85 3.50 12.58
CA THR A 28 -22.07 2.07 12.86
C THR A 28 -22.03 1.75 14.37
N GLY A 29 -21.84 2.76 15.20
CA GLY A 29 -21.73 2.70 16.67
C GLY A 29 -20.78 3.77 17.20
N SER A 30 -20.63 3.85 18.52
CA SER A 30 -19.61 4.71 19.13
C SER A 30 -18.19 4.22 18.73
N ARG A 31 -17.19 5.13 18.79
CA ARG A 31 -15.80 4.76 18.51
C ARG A 31 -15.34 3.60 19.40
N GLU A 32 -15.62 3.68 20.68
CA GLU A 32 -15.25 2.64 21.66
C GLU A 32 -15.91 1.29 21.34
N ASP A 33 -17.22 1.30 21.02
CA ASP A 33 -17.93 0.07 20.67
C ASP A 33 -17.41 -0.52 19.35
N ASN A 34 -17.12 0.31 18.36
CA ASN A 34 -16.55 -0.14 17.09
C ASN A 34 -15.14 -0.74 17.26
N ILE A 35 -14.30 -0.17 18.12
CA ILE A 35 -12.98 -0.75 18.45
C ILE A 35 -13.14 -2.12 19.15
N LYS A 36 -14.06 -2.25 20.09
CA LYS A 36 -14.35 -3.54 20.75
C LYS A 36 -14.91 -4.58 19.76
N ARG A 37 -15.81 -4.16 18.86
CA ARG A 37 -16.34 -5.02 17.81
C ARG A 37 -15.23 -5.47 16.88
N LEU A 38 -14.39 -4.55 16.40
CA LEU A 38 -13.25 -4.86 15.53
C LEU A 38 -12.31 -5.87 16.17
N LYS A 39 -11.92 -5.68 17.44
CA LYS A 39 -11.10 -6.64 18.19
C LYS A 39 -11.75 -8.02 18.19
N LYS A 40 -13.04 -8.11 18.53
CA LYS A 40 -13.77 -9.37 18.55
C LYS A 40 -13.76 -10.05 17.18
N GLU A 41 -14.00 -9.30 16.10
CA GLU A 41 -13.99 -9.86 14.74
C GLU A 41 -12.58 -10.38 14.36
N ILE A 42 -11.52 -9.66 14.70
CA ILE A 42 -10.13 -10.13 14.51
C ILE A 42 -9.89 -11.45 15.27
N GLU A 43 -10.41 -11.58 16.48
CA GLU A 43 -10.24 -12.77 17.31
C GLU A 43 -11.06 -13.97 16.80
N THR A 44 -12.25 -13.75 16.26
CA THR A 44 -13.23 -14.81 15.97
C THR A 44 -13.37 -15.17 14.49
N ALA A 45 -12.92 -14.32 13.57
CA ALA A 45 -13.00 -14.60 12.13
C ALA A 45 -12.20 -15.84 11.76
N ASP A 46 -12.75 -16.66 10.87
CA ASP A 46 -12.09 -17.82 10.27
C ASP A 46 -10.96 -17.36 9.32
N ALA A 47 -11.16 -16.23 8.64
CA ALA A 47 -10.17 -15.61 7.77
C ALA A 47 -10.25 -14.09 7.81
N ILE A 48 -9.12 -13.41 7.58
CA ILE A 48 -9.01 -11.96 7.50
C ILE A 48 -8.49 -11.58 6.12
N ILE A 49 -9.23 -10.75 5.39
CA ILE A 49 -8.75 -10.16 4.15
C ILE A 49 -8.48 -8.68 4.40
N ILE A 50 -7.20 -8.32 4.35
CA ILE A 50 -6.72 -6.96 4.58
C ILE A 50 -6.69 -6.25 3.24
N GLY A 51 -7.45 -5.17 3.11
CA GLY A 51 -7.45 -4.28 1.95
C GLY A 51 -6.77 -2.95 2.30
N ALA A 52 -5.64 -2.65 1.70
CA ALA A 52 -4.85 -1.48 2.08
C ALA A 52 -4.69 -0.47 0.94
N GLY A 53 -4.88 0.80 1.26
CA GLY A 53 -4.65 1.95 0.38
C GLY A 53 -3.65 2.95 0.95
N ALA A 54 -3.47 4.08 0.26
CA ALA A 54 -2.46 5.10 0.57
C ALA A 54 -2.57 5.67 2.00
N GLY A 55 -3.77 5.67 2.60
CA GLY A 55 -3.96 6.12 3.98
C GLY A 55 -3.19 5.27 4.99
N LEU A 56 -2.96 3.97 4.72
CA LEU A 56 -2.12 3.14 5.57
C LEU A 56 -0.66 3.59 5.53
N SER A 57 -0.10 3.84 4.34
CA SER A 57 1.26 4.35 4.20
C SER A 57 1.42 5.73 4.86
N THR A 58 0.41 6.59 4.74
CA THR A 58 0.39 7.89 5.42
C THR A 58 0.41 7.73 6.94
N SER A 59 -0.40 6.84 7.50
CA SER A 59 -0.41 6.49 8.93
C SER A 59 0.93 5.92 9.39
N ALA A 60 1.62 5.16 8.52
CA ALA A 60 2.98 4.65 8.74
C ALA A 60 4.07 5.75 8.68
N GLY A 61 3.72 6.99 8.34
CA GLY A 61 4.65 8.12 8.24
C GLY A 61 5.19 8.39 6.84
N PHE A 62 4.74 7.69 5.82
CA PHE A 62 5.11 7.95 4.42
C PHE A 62 4.27 9.09 3.83
N THR A 63 4.44 10.29 4.37
CA THR A 63 3.80 11.49 3.84
C THR A 63 4.52 11.98 2.57
N TYR A 64 3.76 12.41 1.57
CA TYR A 64 4.30 12.94 0.31
C TYR A 64 4.56 14.45 0.34
N SER A 65 4.13 15.13 1.38
CA SER A 65 4.30 16.58 1.59
C SER A 65 4.84 16.87 3.00
N GLY A 66 5.08 18.15 3.32
CA GLY A 66 5.59 18.60 4.60
C GLY A 66 7.07 18.25 4.83
N GLU A 67 7.47 18.07 6.08
CA GLU A 67 8.87 17.95 6.50
C GLU A 67 9.66 16.90 5.72
N ARG A 68 9.03 15.76 5.42
CA ARG A 68 9.67 14.66 4.70
C ARG A 68 10.00 15.05 3.25
N PHE A 69 9.08 15.72 2.57
CA PHE A 69 9.30 16.26 1.24
C PHE A 69 10.35 17.37 1.27
N GLU A 70 10.24 18.32 2.20
CA GLU A 70 11.17 19.41 2.37
C GLU A 70 12.59 18.92 2.67
N LYS A 71 12.74 17.84 3.47
CA LYS A 71 14.04 17.27 3.79
C LYS A 71 14.76 16.69 2.57
N TYR A 72 14.07 15.94 1.73
CA TYR A 72 14.72 15.14 0.68
C TYR A 72 14.61 15.72 -0.73
N PHE A 73 13.73 16.71 -0.94
CA PHE A 73 13.41 17.29 -2.25
C PHE A 73 13.44 18.82 -2.26
N TYR A 74 14.07 19.46 -1.25
CA TYR A 74 14.12 20.92 -1.13
C TYR A 74 14.70 21.62 -2.37
N ASP A 75 15.69 21.01 -3.02
CA ASP A 75 16.34 21.52 -4.23
C ASP A 75 15.39 21.48 -5.44
N PHE A 76 14.67 20.38 -5.62
CA PHE A 76 13.60 20.24 -6.62
C PHE A 76 12.43 21.21 -6.36
N ALA A 77 11.99 21.31 -5.10
CA ALA A 77 10.97 22.27 -4.71
C ALA A 77 11.37 23.70 -5.06
N LYS A 78 12.61 24.09 -4.72
CA LYS A 78 13.15 25.42 -4.98
C LYS A 78 13.34 25.68 -6.47
N ARG A 79 13.82 24.71 -7.25
CA ARG A 79 14.14 24.87 -8.67
C ARG A 79 12.92 24.83 -9.57
N PHE A 80 11.99 23.92 -9.29
CA PHE A 80 10.86 23.59 -10.18
C PHE A 80 9.50 23.98 -9.61
N GLY A 81 9.42 24.43 -8.35
CA GLY A 81 8.16 24.80 -7.71
C GLY A 81 7.27 23.61 -7.35
N ILE A 82 7.84 22.40 -7.32
CA ILE A 82 7.13 21.17 -6.94
C ILE A 82 6.80 21.23 -5.44
N ARG A 83 5.58 20.83 -5.04
CA ARG A 83 5.09 21.00 -3.66
C ARG A 83 4.95 19.69 -2.88
N ASP A 84 4.99 18.57 -3.56
CA ASP A 84 4.86 17.23 -2.97
C ASP A 84 5.43 16.15 -3.91
N MET A 85 5.64 14.94 -3.36
CA MET A 85 6.21 13.84 -4.12
C MET A 85 5.27 13.30 -5.21
N TYR A 86 3.95 13.40 -5.02
CA TYR A 86 2.98 12.91 -6.00
C TYR A 86 2.99 13.78 -7.26
N SER A 87 2.85 15.09 -7.09
CA SER A 87 2.87 16.03 -8.22
C SER A 87 4.21 16.02 -8.97
N GLY A 88 5.31 15.78 -8.26
CA GLY A 88 6.64 15.68 -8.86
C GLY A 88 6.83 14.45 -9.74
N GLY A 89 6.11 13.35 -9.49
CA GLY A 89 6.13 12.16 -10.35
C GLY A 89 5.56 12.40 -11.76
N PHE A 90 4.78 13.48 -11.94
CA PHE A 90 4.19 13.88 -13.23
C PHE A 90 4.83 15.16 -13.78
N TYR A 91 5.86 15.69 -13.13
CA TYR A 91 6.50 16.92 -13.57
C TYR A 91 7.32 16.68 -14.85
N PRO A 92 7.18 17.54 -15.90
CA PRO A 92 7.94 17.42 -17.14
C PRO A 92 9.37 17.94 -16.95
N PHE A 93 10.26 17.10 -16.40
CA PHE A 93 11.65 17.46 -16.21
C PHE A 93 12.36 17.77 -17.54
N PRO A 94 13.39 18.64 -17.53
CA PRO A 94 14.03 19.10 -18.75
C PRO A 94 14.85 18.03 -19.49
N ASP A 95 15.27 16.99 -18.78
CA ASP A 95 16.10 15.90 -19.29
C ASP A 95 15.97 14.65 -18.40
N ASP A 96 16.42 13.50 -18.94
CA ASP A 96 16.32 12.20 -18.29
C ASP A 96 17.20 12.11 -17.02
N GLU A 97 18.36 12.76 -16.98
CA GLU A 97 19.22 12.77 -15.81
C GLU A 97 18.51 13.41 -14.59
N THR A 98 17.74 14.47 -14.85
CA THR A 98 16.94 15.14 -13.81
C THR A 98 15.71 14.29 -13.43
N LEU A 99 15.02 13.71 -14.41
CA LEU A 99 13.88 12.81 -14.20
C LEU A 99 14.29 11.61 -13.31
N TRP A 100 15.40 10.98 -13.65
CA TRP A 100 15.84 9.79 -12.93
C TRP A 100 16.52 10.12 -11.58
N ALA A 101 17.06 11.33 -11.40
CA ALA A 101 17.46 11.82 -10.08
C ALA A 101 16.24 12.00 -9.17
N TRP A 102 15.13 12.53 -9.70
CA TRP A 102 13.86 12.60 -8.96
C TRP A 102 13.37 11.21 -8.57
N TRP A 103 13.24 10.31 -9.55
CA TRP A 103 12.69 8.98 -9.31
C TRP A 103 13.54 8.15 -8.36
N SER A 104 14.85 8.21 -8.43
CA SER A 104 15.69 7.46 -7.49
C SER A 104 15.46 7.87 -6.03
N ARG A 105 15.31 9.16 -5.74
CA ARG A 105 14.93 9.65 -4.40
C ARG A 105 13.53 9.20 -4.02
N HIS A 106 12.57 9.35 -4.94
CA HIS A 106 11.18 8.97 -4.70
C HIS A 106 11.07 7.48 -4.36
N ILE A 107 11.73 6.63 -5.14
CA ILE A 107 11.79 5.18 -4.90
C ILE A 107 12.46 4.89 -3.56
N TYR A 108 13.66 5.42 -3.34
CA TYR A 108 14.44 5.10 -2.15
C TYR A 108 13.67 5.41 -0.86
N PHE A 109 13.20 6.64 -0.74
CA PHE A 109 12.54 7.09 0.48
C PHE A 109 11.12 6.52 0.69
N ASN A 110 10.50 5.89 -0.29
CA ASN A 110 9.19 5.25 -0.12
C ASN A 110 9.27 3.71 -0.08
N ARG A 111 10.31 3.11 -0.66
CA ARG A 111 10.40 1.67 -0.87
C ARG A 111 11.53 1.01 -0.07
N TYR A 112 12.69 1.66 0.02
CA TYR A 112 13.93 1.06 0.54
C TYR A 112 14.27 1.45 1.98
N ILE A 113 13.44 2.20 2.66
CA ILE A 113 13.56 2.51 4.09
C ILE A 113 12.42 1.85 4.87
N ASP A 114 12.64 1.61 6.15
CA ASP A 114 11.62 1.12 7.05
C ASP A 114 10.55 2.18 7.31
N ALA A 115 9.33 1.74 7.59
CA ALA A 115 8.25 2.64 7.95
C ALA A 115 8.62 3.44 9.21
N PRO A 116 8.45 4.78 9.20
CA PRO A 116 8.75 5.59 10.37
C PRO A 116 7.92 5.25 11.64
N LYS A 117 6.77 4.63 11.45
CA LYS A 117 5.86 4.22 12.52
C LYS A 117 5.46 2.76 12.36
N PRO A 118 5.20 2.01 13.46
CA PRO A 118 5.12 0.55 13.47
C PRO A 118 3.77 -0.02 13.02
N VAL A 119 2.95 0.72 12.26
CA VAL A 119 1.58 0.28 11.94
C VAL A 119 1.55 -1.02 11.13
N TYR A 120 2.52 -1.23 10.23
CA TYR A 120 2.62 -2.48 9.47
C TYR A 120 3.00 -3.67 10.36
N ASP A 121 3.90 -3.47 11.32
CA ASP A 121 4.27 -4.49 12.32
C ASP A 121 3.08 -4.85 13.19
N MET A 122 2.31 -3.86 13.65
CA MET A 122 1.09 -4.07 14.43
C MET A 122 0.05 -4.88 13.66
N ILE A 123 -0.15 -4.61 12.35
CA ILE A 123 -1.05 -5.40 11.51
C ILE A 123 -0.52 -6.83 11.34
N TYR A 124 0.79 -6.99 11.17
CA TYR A 124 1.40 -8.31 11.08
C TYR A 124 1.17 -9.12 12.35
N ASP A 125 1.37 -8.51 13.52
CA ASP A 125 1.13 -9.14 14.82
C ASP A 125 -0.33 -9.59 15.01
N LEU A 126 -1.30 -8.83 14.49
CA LEU A 126 -2.72 -9.21 14.53
C LEU A 126 -3.01 -10.54 13.79
N VAL A 127 -2.30 -10.83 12.70
CA VAL A 127 -2.57 -12.02 11.87
C VAL A 127 -1.59 -13.17 12.11
N ASP A 128 -0.36 -12.90 12.54
CA ASP A 128 0.66 -13.90 12.82
C ASP A 128 0.62 -14.41 14.27
N GLY A 129 -0.10 -13.71 15.15
CA GLY A 129 -0.24 -14.09 16.56
C GLY A 129 1.05 -13.88 17.38
N ARG A 130 1.95 -13.00 16.94
CA ARG A 130 3.11 -12.63 17.76
C ARG A 130 2.64 -11.88 18.99
N VAL A 131 2.86 -12.45 20.15
CA VAL A 131 2.76 -11.71 21.41
C VAL A 131 3.97 -10.77 21.46
N ALA A 132 3.75 -9.47 21.60
CA ALA A 132 4.85 -8.51 21.74
C ALA A 132 5.85 -9.01 22.79
N ALA A 133 7.13 -9.07 22.42
CA ALA A 133 8.20 -9.59 23.28
C ALA A 133 8.35 -8.83 24.63
N ASP A 134 7.72 -7.68 24.77
CA ASP A 134 7.73 -6.85 25.98
C ASP A 134 6.79 -7.32 27.10
N SER A 135 6.02 -8.39 26.90
CA SER A 135 5.20 -8.99 27.96
C SER A 135 5.92 -10.08 28.77
N VAL A 136 7.21 -10.29 28.54
CA VAL A 136 8.03 -11.25 29.31
C VAL A 136 8.55 -10.58 30.59
N ILE A 137 7.65 -10.20 31.49
CA ILE A 137 7.97 -10.06 32.91
C ILE A 137 7.20 -11.13 33.67
N GLU A 138 7.95 -12.13 34.06
CA GLU A 138 7.70 -13.17 35.07
C GLU A 138 6.74 -14.34 34.74
N LYS A 139 7.34 -15.48 34.68
CA LYS A 139 6.95 -16.84 35.12
C LYS A 139 6.52 -17.86 34.06
N LYS A 140 7.43 -18.86 33.90
CA LYS A 140 7.21 -20.32 33.86
C LYS A 140 5.91 -20.82 33.22
N ASP A 141 5.52 -20.40 32.07
CA ASP A 141 4.73 -21.15 31.12
C ASP A 141 5.06 -20.57 29.78
N GLU A 142 5.41 -21.40 28.81
CA GLU A 142 5.68 -20.94 27.45
C GLU A 142 4.50 -20.10 26.97
N PRO A 143 4.72 -18.91 26.38
CA PRO A 143 3.62 -18.13 25.84
C PRO A 143 2.89 -18.99 24.81
N VAL A 144 1.63 -19.31 25.08
CA VAL A 144 0.76 -19.92 24.07
C VAL A 144 0.61 -18.90 22.96
N ALA A 145 1.34 -19.10 21.87
CA ALA A 145 1.19 -18.26 20.69
C ALA A 145 -0.29 -18.29 20.29
N ALA A 146 -0.90 -17.12 20.11
CA ALA A 146 -2.25 -17.07 19.59
C ALA A 146 -2.28 -17.81 18.23
N PRO A 147 -3.34 -18.55 17.91
CA PRO A 147 -3.40 -19.32 16.68
C PRO A 147 -3.21 -18.40 15.49
N LYS A 148 -2.31 -18.75 14.58
CA LYS A 148 -2.06 -18.02 13.35
C LYS A 148 -3.37 -17.91 12.54
N LYS A 149 -3.78 -16.68 12.23
CA LYS A 149 -4.99 -16.45 11.43
C LYS A 149 -4.74 -16.84 9.97
N ASP A 150 -5.75 -17.39 9.29
CA ASP A 150 -5.69 -17.45 7.84
C ASP A 150 -5.98 -16.06 7.27
N TYR A 151 -5.03 -15.50 6.52
CA TYR A 151 -5.14 -14.13 6.02
C TYR A 151 -4.68 -14.00 4.58
N PHE A 152 -5.16 -12.96 3.93
CA PHE A 152 -4.63 -12.49 2.66
C PHE A 152 -4.63 -10.96 2.63
N VAL A 153 -3.62 -10.37 1.98
CA VAL A 153 -3.51 -8.93 1.79
C VAL A 153 -3.71 -8.58 0.33
N ILE A 154 -4.63 -7.67 0.04
CA ILE A 154 -4.72 -6.98 -1.25
C ILE A 154 -4.42 -5.51 -1.03
N THR A 155 -3.52 -4.94 -1.82
CA THR A 155 -3.12 -3.53 -1.66
C THR A 155 -2.99 -2.81 -2.99
N THR A 156 -3.32 -1.51 -2.97
CA THR A 156 -2.99 -0.56 -4.04
C THR A 156 -1.71 0.20 -3.76
N ASN A 157 -1.07 -0.01 -2.60
CA ASN A 157 0.21 0.57 -2.27
C ASN A 157 1.34 -0.12 -3.03
N VAL A 158 2.32 0.68 -3.44
CA VAL A 158 3.46 0.25 -4.27
C VAL A 158 4.80 0.37 -3.52
N ASP A 159 4.73 0.62 -2.21
CA ASP A 159 5.86 0.92 -1.33
C ASP A 159 6.52 -0.31 -0.69
N HIS A 160 6.00 -1.52 -0.92
CA HIS A 160 6.55 -2.78 -0.44
C HIS A 160 6.57 -2.96 1.10
N GLN A 161 5.87 -2.14 1.86
CA GLN A 161 5.99 -2.14 3.31
C GLN A 161 5.41 -3.39 3.98
N PHE A 162 4.40 -4.03 3.40
CA PHE A 162 3.94 -5.33 3.88
C PHE A 162 5.04 -6.40 3.85
N GLN A 163 5.81 -6.48 2.76
CA GLN A 163 6.91 -7.43 2.64
C GLN A 163 8.02 -7.10 3.65
N ARG A 164 8.33 -5.80 3.86
CA ARG A 164 9.32 -5.36 4.84
C ARG A 164 8.92 -5.71 6.27
N ALA A 165 7.65 -5.63 6.60
CA ALA A 165 7.10 -6.05 7.88
C ALA A 165 7.06 -7.60 8.06
N GLY A 166 7.42 -8.36 7.03
CA GLY A 166 7.54 -9.82 7.10
C GLY A 166 6.32 -10.62 6.62
N PHE A 167 5.32 -9.97 6.00
CA PHE A 167 4.19 -10.71 5.42
C PHE A 167 4.64 -11.68 4.33
N ASP A 168 4.05 -12.88 4.32
CA ASP A 168 4.34 -13.90 3.30
C ASP A 168 3.91 -13.40 1.91
N LYS A 169 4.85 -13.29 0.98
CA LYS A 169 4.59 -12.89 -0.40
C LYS A 169 3.51 -13.76 -1.08
N LYS A 170 3.33 -15.01 -0.64
CA LYS A 170 2.28 -15.89 -1.17
C LYS A 170 0.87 -15.48 -0.72
N ARG A 171 0.76 -14.65 0.31
CA ARG A 171 -0.47 -14.12 0.88
C ARG A 171 -0.66 -12.63 0.60
N LEU A 172 0.01 -12.12 -0.45
CA LEU A 172 0.04 -10.70 -0.78
C LEU A 172 -0.19 -10.48 -2.28
N PHE A 173 -1.12 -9.57 -2.60
CA PHE A 173 -1.38 -9.11 -3.96
C PHE A 173 -1.29 -7.58 -4.02
N TYR A 174 -0.20 -7.04 -4.55
CA TYR A 174 0.01 -5.62 -4.82
C TYR A 174 -0.42 -5.31 -6.25
N THR A 175 -1.62 -4.75 -6.39
CA THR A 175 -2.35 -4.66 -7.66
C THR A 175 -1.84 -3.60 -8.63
N GLN A 176 -1.15 -2.57 -8.11
CA GLN A 176 -0.75 -1.37 -8.85
C GLN A 176 0.74 -1.33 -9.20
N GLY A 177 1.47 -2.43 -8.97
CA GLY A 177 2.91 -2.52 -9.17
C GLY A 177 3.74 -2.30 -7.91
N ASP A 178 5.03 -2.01 -8.09
CA ASP A 178 6.00 -1.83 -6.99
C ASP A 178 7.05 -0.79 -7.41
N TYR A 179 7.37 0.15 -6.53
CA TYR A 179 8.47 1.11 -6.76
C TYR A 179 9.84 0.44 -6.98
N GLY A 180 10.01 -0.79 -6.54
CA GLY A 180 11.23 -1.58 -6.76
C GLY A 180 11.34 -2.21 -8.14
N LEU A 181 10.42 -1.94 -9.05
CA LEU A 181 10.38 -2.59 -10.36
C LEU A 181 10.36 -1.59 -11.51
N PHE A 182 11.23 -1.85 -12.50
CA PHE A 182 11.14 -1.25 -13.83
C PHE A 182 10.41 -2.17 -14.79
N GLN A 183 9.87 -1.60 -15.85
CA GLN A 183 9.38 -2.29 -17.04
C GLN A 183 9.92 -1.62 -18.29
N SER A 184 10.09 -2.39 -19.38
CA SER A 184 10.51 -1.84 -20.68
C SER A 184 9.37 -1.04 -21.30
N VAL A 185 9.73 0.03 -22.03
CA VAL A 185 8.80 0.73 -22.94
C VAL A 185 8.43 -0.13 -24.17
N ASN A 186 9.20 -1.21 -24.44
CA ASN A 186 8.87 -2.17 -25.46
C ASN A 186 7.71 -3.08 -25.00
N SER A 187 6.52 -2.81 -25.47
CA SER A 187 5.28 -3.51 -25.09
C SER A 187 5.27 -5.02 -25.36
N LYS A 188 6.24 -5.55 -26.14
CA LYS A 188 6.41 -6.99 -26.36
C LYS A 188 7.06 -7.70 -25.18
N LEU A 189 7.84 -6.99 -24.37
CA LEU A 189 8.46 -7.52 -23.16
C LEU A 189 7.47 -7.45 -22.00
N LYS A 190 7.02 -8.62 -21.53
CA LYS A 190 6.07 -8.75 -20.42
C LYS A 190 6.79 -9.17 -19.14
N LYS A 191 7.88 -8.46 -18.83
CA LYS A 191 8.74 -8.70 -17.66
C LYS A 191 8.95 -7.42 -16.89
N THR A 192 9.22 -7.59 -15.61
CA THR A 192 9.69 -6.54 -14.70
C THR A 192 11.14 -6.80 -14.29
N TYR A 193 11.83 -5.75 -13.90
CA TYR A 193 13.26 -5.78 -13.55
C TYR A 193 13.44 -5.08 -12.21
N ASP A 194 14.15 -5.73 -11.30
CA ASP A 194 14.53 -5.15 -10.00
C ASP A 194 15.41 -3.91 -10.19
N ASN A 195 15.19 -2.88 -9.38
CA ASN A 195 15.91 -1.62 -9.51
C ASN A 195 16.75 -1.26 -8.27
N GLU A 196 16.87 -2.11 -7.26
CA GLU A 196 17.51 -1.77 -5.99
C GLU A 196 18.96 -1.31 -6.18
N GLU A 197 19.78 -2.10 -6.89
CA GLU A 197 21.18 -1.77 -7.15
C GLU A 197 21.33 -0.43 -7.90
N TRP A 198 20.45 -0.21 -8.88
CA TRP A 198 20.41 1.04 -9.63
C TRP A 198 20.07 2.24 -8.74
N VAL A 199 19.03 2.10 -7.88
CA VAL A 199 18.61 3.16 -6.96
C VAL A 199 19.74 3.55 -6.02
N MET A 200 20.46 2.56 -5.45
CA MET A 200 21.59 2.84 -4.55
C MET A 200 22.68 3.65 -5.25
N LYS A 201 23.07 3.27 -6.48
CA LYS A 201 24.06 4.00 -7.27
C LYS A 201 23.59 5.43 -7.63
N ALA A 202 22.32 5.56 -8.00
CA ALA A 202 21.74 6.86 -8.33
C ALA A 202 21.69 7.80 -7.12
N MET A 203 21.39 7.29 -5.91
CA MET A 203 21.41 8.05 -4.67
C MET A 203 22.84 8.51 -4.32
N GLU A 204 23.82 7.61 -4.39
CA GLU A 204 25.23 7.94 -4.16
C GLU A 204 25.75 8.99 -5.14
N SER A 205 25.39 8.89 -6.43
CA SER A 205 25.81 9.84 -7.46
C SER A 205 25.28 11.25 -7.24
N GLN A 206 24.18 11.39 -6.53
CA GLN A 206 23.58 12.69 -6.17
C GLN A 206 24.19 13.30 -4.91
N GLY A 207 25.07 12.58 -4.20
CA GLY A 207 25.76 13.07 -3.00
C GLY A 207 25.05 12.73 -1.69
N PHE A 208 24.06 11.84 -1.70
CA PHE A 208 23.52 11.30 -0.46
C PHE A 208 24.59 10.45 0.26
N VAL A 209 24.62 10.51 1.58
CA VAL A 209 25.55 9.77 2.43
C VAL A 209 24.81 8.78 3.32
N LYS A 210 25.38 7.60 3.55
CA LYS A 210 24.77 6.61 4.44
C LYS A 210 25.11 6.93 5.90
N ASP A 211 24.10 6.87 6.75
CA ASP A 211 24.28 6.93 8.21
C ASP A 211 24.82 5.60 8.77
N GLU A 212 24.94 5.51 10.09
CA GLU A 212 25.43 4.31 10.79
C GLU A 212 24.58 3.05 10.56
N ASN A 213 23.31 3.22 10.19
CA ASN A 213 22.37 2.16 9.87
C ASN A 213 22.33 1.84 8.36
N GLY A 214 23.16 2.50 7.55
CA GLY A 214 23.19 2.33 6.10
C GLY A 214 22.08 3.06 5.35
N VAL A 215 21.32 3.94 6.02
CA VAL A 215 20.21 4.71 5.43
C VAL A 215 20.76 6.02 4.85
N PHE A 216 20.39 6.33 3.61
CA PHE A 216 20.80 7.56 2.97
C PHE A 216 20.21 8.80 3.65
N GLN A 217 21.06 9.76 3.92
CA GLN A 217 20.74 11.07 4.49
C GLN A 217 21.26 12.18 3.59
N VAL A 218 20.64 13.36 3.70
CA VAL A 218 21.18 14.58 3.11
C VAL A 218 22.52 14.89 3.81
N PRO A 219 23.60 15.21 3.06
CA PRO A 219 24.89 15.54 3.66
C PRO A 219 24.80 16.82 4.50
N GLU A 220 25.71 16.99 5.47
CA GLU A 220 25.70 18.12 6.41
C GLU A 220 25.76 19.50 5.71
N ASP A 221 26.48 19.60 4.59
CA ASP A 221 26.55 20.85 3.80
C ASP A 221 25.31 21.10 2.92
N GLY A 222 24.37 20.17 2.93
CA GLY A 222 23.11 20.25 2.19
C GLY A 222 23.27 20.24 0.68
N LYS A 223 24.42 19.87 0.11
CA LYS A 223 24.66 19.90 -1.32
C LYS A 223 24.33 18.59 -1.99
N LEU A 224 23.24 18.58 -2.74
CA LEU A 224 22.82 17.47 -3.58
C LEU A 224 22.81 17.85 -5.05
N SER A 225 23.11 16.88 -5.92
CA SER A 225 22.88 17.00 -7.36
C SER A 225 21.43 16.64 -7.68
N MET A 226 20.75 17.46 -8.50
CA MET A 226 19.45 17.13 -9.10
C MET A 226 19.59 16.35 -10.42
N ARG A 227 20.78 15.82 -10.70
CA ARG A 227 21.07 15.05 -11.91
C ARG A 227 21.89 13.83 -11.55
N ILE A 228 21.57 12.71 -12.19
CA ILE A 228 22.47 11.53 -12.21
C ILE A 228 23.39 11.62 -13.43
N PRO A 229 24.53 10.92 -13.44
CA PRO A 229 25.34 10.73 -14.65
C PRO A 229 24.53 10.10 -15.79
N THR A 230 24.77 10.51 -17.04
CA THR A 230 24.07 9.98 -18.23
C THR A 230 24.17 8.47 -18.36
N GLU A 231 25.31 7.90 -17.97
CA GLU A 231 25.54 6.44 -17.97
C GLU A 231 24.71 5.67 -16.94
N LEU A 232 24.10 6.36 -15.97
CA LEU A 232 23.19 5.79 -15.00
C LEU A 232 21.72 5.88 -15.44
N ILE A 233 21.39 6.51 -16.57
CA ILE A 233 20.03 6.48 -17.10
C ILE A 233 19.64 5.01 -17.35
N PRO A 234 18.59 4.48 -16.67
CA PRO A 234 18.33 3.05 -16.71
C PRO A 234 17.82 2.60 -18.07
N LYS A 235 18.28 1.42 -18.49
CA LYS A 235 17.89 0.77 -19.74
C LYS A 235 17.45 -0.65 -19.47
N CYS A 236 16.56 -1.16 -20.30
CA CYS A 236 16.10 -2.53 -20.22
C CYS A 236 17.25 -3.50 -20.44
N PRO A 237 17.49 -4.45 -19.51
CA PRO A 237 18.60 -5.41 -19.64
C PRO A 237 18.47 -6.36 -20.83
N ASP A 238 17.24 -6.64 -21.29
CA ASP A 238 16.98 -7.64 -22.33
C ASP A 238 17.22 -7.06 -23.73
N ASP A 239 16.92 -5.76 -23.99
CA ASP A 239 16.98 -5.19 -25.34
C ASP A 239 17.58 -3.78 -25.43
N GLY A 240 18.01 -3.19 -24.31
CA GLY A 240 18.60 -1.85 -24.24
C GLY A 240 17.61 -0.69 -24.46
N SER A 241 16.31 -0.97 -24.56
CA SER A 241 15.29 0.07 -24.69
C SER A 241 15.16 0.88 -23.38
N ASP A 242 14.47 2.01 -23.45
CA ASP A 242 14.14 2.79 -22.25
C ASP A 242 13.24 1.98 -21.31
N VAL A 243 13.27 2.33 -20.04
CA VAL A 243 12.39 1.76 -19.02
C VAL A 243 11.49 2.83 -18.42
N THR A 244 10.41 2.36 -17.82
CA THR A 244 9.57 3.15 -16.92
C THR A 244 9.39 2.41 -15.61
N MET A 245 8.81 3.10 -14.63
CA MET A 245 8.37 2.45 -13.40
C MET A 245 7.25 1.44 -13.70
N ASN A 246 7.28 0.25 -13.08
CA ASN A 246 6.16 -0.67 -13.14
C ASN A 246 5.05 -0.21 -12.17
N LEU A 247 4.35 0.84 -12.58
CA LEU A 247 3.22 1.43 -11.87
C LEU A 247 2.01 1.49 -12.80
N ARG A 248 0.84 1.11 -12.29
CA ARG A 248 -0.40 1.14 -13.09
C ARG A 248 -0.93 2.57 -13.20
N ALA A 249 -0.33 3.36 -14.09
CA ALA A 249 -0.76 4.69 -14.45
C ALA A 249 -1.65 4.69 -15.71
N ASP A 250 -1.45 3.72 -16.60
CA ASP A 250 -2.14 3.57 -17.88
C ASP A 250 -2.20 2.09 -18.32
N ASP A 251 -2.55 1.85 -19.58
CA ASP A 251 -2.68 0.52 -20.21
C ASP A 251 -1.35 -0.14 -20.59
N THR A 252 -0.23 0.55 -20.40
CA THR A 252 1.12 -0.01 -20.65
C THR A 252 1.65 -0.85 -19.48
N PHE A 253 0.96 -0.85 -18.34
CA PHE A 253 1.35 -1.61 -17.16
C PHE A 253 1.59 -3.09 -17.45
N VAL A 254 2.75 -3.59 -17.06
CA VAL A 254 3.12 -4.99 -17.25
C VAL A 254 2.64 -5.84 -16.07
N GLU A 255 1.61 -6.65 -16.32
CA GLU A 255 1.21 -7.74 -15.44
C GLU A 255 2.12 -8.95 -15.72
N ASP A 256 3.24 -9.01 -15.01
CA ASP A 256 4.20 -10.10 -15.15
C ASP A 256 3.68 -11.43 -14.59
N GLU A 257 4.49 -12.48 -14.65
CA GLU A 257 4.12 -13.80 -14.12
C GLU A 257 3.86 -13.75 -12.60
N GLY A 258 4.65 -12.98 -11.86
CA GLY A 258 4.50 -12.80 -10.41
C GLY A 258 3.18 -12.15 -10.05
N TRP A 259 2.79 -11.10 -10.77
CA TRP A 259 1.50 -10.42 -10.62
C TRP A 259 0.33 -11.37 -10.90
N LYS A 260 0.36 -12.13 -12.01
CA LYS A 260 -0.69 -13.08 -12.37
C LYS A 260 -0.84 -14.19 -11.33
N LEU A 261 0.29 -14.67 -10.81
CA LEU A 261 0.28 -15.70 -9.77
C LEU A 261 -0.30 -15.17 -8.44
N ALA A 262 0.01 -13.93 -8.06
CA ALA A 262 -0.56 -13.29 -6.88
C ALA A 262 -2.07 -13.08 -7.02
N SER A 263 -2.53 -12.64 -8.19
CA SER A 263 -3.97 -12.52 -8.53
C SER A 263 -4.70 -13.86 -8.43
N SER A 264 -4.10 -14.93 -8.97
CA SER A 264 -4.66 -16.29 -8.88
C SER A 264 -4.78 -16.77 -7.42
N ARG A 265 -3.74 -16.56 -6.61
CA ARG A 265 -3.75 -16.93 -5.18
C ARG A 265 -4.82 -16.17 -4.41
N TYR A 266 -5.00 -14.88 -4.70
CA TYR A 266 -6.06 -14.07 -4.11
C TYR A 266 -7.45 -14.62 -4.45
N SER A 267 -7.70 -14.91 -5.73
CA SER A 267 -8.97 -15.48 -6.18
C SER A 267 -9.24 -16.86 -5.55
N ASP A 268 -8.21 -17.71 -5.42
CA ASP A 268 -8.31 -19.00 -4.75
C ASP A 268 -8.58 -18.84 -3.26
N PHE A 269 -7.99 -17.85 -2.60
CA PHE A 269 -8.25 -17.55 -1.19
C PHE A 269 -9.71 -17.15 -0.99
N LEU A 270 -10.24 -16.22 -1.77
CA LEU A 270 -11.64 -15.81 -1.72
C LEU A 270 -12.60 -16.99 -1.89
N ARG A 271 -12.37 -17.83 -2.90
CA ARG A 271 -13.22 -19.00 -3.20
C ARG A 271 -13.24 -20.01 -2.06
N ARG A 272 -12.10 -20.22 -1.36
CA ARG A 272 -12.03 -21.17 -0.23
C ARG A 272 -12.75 -20.68 1.01
N HIS A 273 -13.03 -19.39 1.14
CA HIS A 273 -13.63 -18.77 2.32
C HIS A 273 -15.01 -18.15 2.04
N GLU A 274 -15.62 -18.45 0.89
CA GLU A 274 -16.82 -17.77 0.38
C GLU A 274 -17.98 -17.74 1.37
N ASP A 275 -18.22 -18.84 2.12
CA ASP A 275 -19.32 -18.97 3.08
C ASP A 275 -18.90 -18.92 4.56
N MET A 276 -17.61 -18.63 4.82
CA MET A 276 -17.04 -18.62 6.17
C MET A 276 -17.25 -17.28 6.87
N HIS A 277 -16.95 -17.20 8.15
CA HIS A 277 -16.87 -15.94 8.88
C HIS A 277 -15.60 -15.18 8.47
N VAL A 278 -15.73 -14.30 7.48
CA VAL A 278 -14.62 -13.51 6.93
C VAL A 278 -14.70 -12.07 7.41
N LEU A 279 -13.59 -11.57 7.94
CA LEU A 279 -13.39 -10.15 8.18
C LEU A 279 -12.73 -9.50 6.98
N TYR A 280 -13.45 -8.62 6.28
CA TYR A 280 -12.89 -7.71 5.28
C TYR A 280 -12.43 -6.43 5.98
N LEU A 281 -11.12 -6.34 6.25
CA LEU A 281 -10.51 -5.22 6.97
C LEU A 281 -9.91 -4.23 5.98
N GLU A 282 -10.57 -3.10 5.79
CA GLU A 282 -10.12 -2.01 4.92
C GLU A 282 -9.34 -0.95 5.71
N LEU A 283 -8.13 -0.64 5.25
CA LEU A 283 -7.19 0.27 5.90
C LEU A 283 -6.78 1.40 4.93
N GLY A 284 -7.35 2.58 5.10
CA GLY A 284 -6.95 3.79 4.39
C GLY A 284 -7.13 3.76 2.87
N VAL A 285 -8.18 3.10 2.36
CA VAL A 285 -8.52 3.11 0.94
C VAL A 285 -9.32 4.36 0.61
N GLY A 286 -8.71 5.29 -0.13
CA GLY A 286 -9.36 6.53 -0.54
C GLY A 286 -10.41 6.38 -1.63
N ALA A 287 -11.27 7.40 -1.76
CA ALA A 287 -12.33 7.45 -2.77
C ALA A 287 -11.82 7.55 -4.23
N ASN A 288 -10.53 7.79 -4.44
CA ASN A 288 -9.94 7.86 -5.79
C ASN A 288 -9.83 6.50 -6.49
N THR A 289 -9.67 5.41 -5.74
CA THR A 289 -9.51 4.06 -6.29
C THR A 289 -10.35 3.01 -5.56
N PRO A 290 -11.67 3.25 -5.34
CA PRO A 290 -12.49 2.36 -4.52
C PRO A 290 -12.82 1.03 -5.21
N VAL A 291 -12.68 0.97 -6.54
CA VAL A 291 -13.11 -0.16 -7.38
C VAL A 291 -12.30 -1.44 -7.16
N ILE A 292 -11.07 -1.33 -6.61
CA ILE A 292 -10.18 -2.48 -6.45
C ILE A 292 -10.42 -3.18 -5.10
N ILE A 293 -10.70 -2.42 -4.05
CA ILE A 293 -10.80 -2.92 -2.67
C ILE A 293 -12.19 -2.61 -2.07
N LYS A 294 -12.52 -1.33 -1.91
CA LYS A 294 -13.71 -0.86 -1.18
C LYS A 294 -15.01 -1.48 -1.71
N TYR A 295 -15.29 -1.31 -3.01
CA TYR A 295 -16.52 -1.84 -3.60
C TYR A 295 -16.58 -3.38 -3.64
N PRO A 296 -15.51 -4.11 -4.01
CA PRO A 296 -15.50 -5.56 -3.87
C PRO A 296 -15.73 -6.04 -2.44
N PHE A 297 -15.14 -5.41 -1.41
CA PHE A 297 -15.37 -5.78 -0.01
C PHE A 297 -16.83 -5.58 0.39
N TRP A 298 -17.47 -4.49 -0.03
CA TRP A 298 -18.89 -4.28 0.20
C TRP A 298 -19.76 -5.36 -0.44
N GLN A 299 -19.47 -5.70 -1.70
CA GLN A 299 -20.20 -6.71 -2.46
C GLN A 299 -20.06 -8.10 -1.83
N MET A 300 -18.84 -8.49 -1.46
CA MET A 300 -18.57 -9.77 -0.80
C MET A 300 -19.23 -9.83 0.58
N THR A 301 -19.20 -8.74 1.35
CA THR A 301 -19.92 -8.66 2.63
C THR A 301 -21.42 -8.74 2.45
N ALA A 302 -21.97 -8.13 1.41
CA ALA A 302 -23.42 -8.20 1.14
C ALA A 302 -23.84 -9.62 0.72
N ALA A 303 -23.02 -10.31 -0.06
CA ALA A 303 -23.28 -11.66 -0.55
C ALA A 303 -23.15 -12.73 0.54
N ASN A 304 -22.18 -12.63 1.45
CA ASN A 304 -21.95 -13.58 2.52
C ASN A 304 -22.55 -13.09 3.85
N PRO A 305 -23.63 -13.71 4.38
CA PRO A 305 -24.26 -13.29 5.63
C PRO A 305 -23.38 -13.45 6.87
N ASN A 306 -22.32 -14.26 6.80
CA ASN A 306 -21.37 -14.49 7.89
C ASN A 306 -20.21 -13.47 7.85
N ALA A 307 -20.03 -12.73 6.78
CA ALA A 307 -18.93 -11.79 6.63
C ALA A 307 -19.18 -10.46 7.34
N VAL A 308 -18.12 -9.86 7.82
CA VAL A 308 -18.09 -8.53 8.43
C VAL A 308 -17.13 -7.63 7.64
N TYR A 309 -17.53 -6.39 7.42
CA TYR A 309 -16.70 -5.34 6.84
C TYR A 309 -16.25 -4.38 7.93
N ALA A 310 -14.97 -4.13 8.05
CA ALA A 310 -14.42 -3.08 8.91
C ALA A 310 -13.60 -2.10 8.08
N CYS A 311 -13.81 -0.80 8.29
CA CYS A 311 -13.11 0.28 7.63
C CYS A 311 -12.50 1.23 8.65
N ILE A 312 -11.17 1.40 8.61
CA ILE A 312 -10.46 2.43 9.35
C ILE A 312 -9.90 3.42 8.33
N ASN A 313 -10.39 4.66 8.37
CA ASN A 313 -9.93 5.69 7.44
C ASN A 313 -10.18 7.09 8.03
N TYR A 314 -9.32 8.04 7.69
CA TYR A 314 -9.48 9.42 8.15
C TYR A 314 -10.42 10.18 7.21
N GLY A 315 -11.59 10.57 7.73
CA GLY A 315 -12.61 11.31 6.99
C GLY A 315 -13.39 10.51 5.94
N GLU A 316 -13.02 9.24 5.67
CA GLU A 316 -13.62 8.39 4.62
C GLU A 316 -14.02 7.00 5.13
N ALA A 317 -14.29 6.87 6.45
CA ALA A 317 -14.75 5.62 7.04
C ALA A 317 -16.26 5.48 6.86
N PHE A 318 -16.70 4.77 5.82
CA PHE A 318 -18.10 4.59 5.51
C PHE A 318 -18.41 3.22 4.85
N ALA A 319 -19.67 2.81 4.89
CA ALA A 319 -20.17 1.57 4.33
C ALA A 319 -21.54 1.79 3.65
N PRO A 320 -21.96 0.92 2.74
CA PRO A 320 -23.34 0.95 2.23
C PRO A 320 -24.35 0.50 3.30
N GLU A 321 -25.52 1.14 3.33
CA GLU A 321 -26.58 0.85 4.30
C GLU A 321 -26.99 -0.62 4.32
N VAL A 322 -26.90 -1.30 3.18
CA VAL A 322 -27.31 -2.72 3.04
C VAL A 322 -26.50 -3.67 3.92
N ILE A 323 -25.27 -3.29 4.33
CA ILE A 323 -24.43 -4.09 5.23
C ILE A 323 -24.27 -3.46 6.62
N LYS A 324 -25.08 -2.46 6.97
CA LYS A 324 -24.95 -1.65 8.20
C LYS A 324 -24.71 -2.48 9.46
N GLU A 325 -25.51 -3.54 9.67
CA GLU A 325 -25.44 -4.37 10.88
C GLU A 325 -24.14 -5.19 10.97
N ARG A 326 -23.47 -5.39 9.83
CA ARG A 326 -22.21 -6.11 9.69
C ARG A 326 -21.04 -5.21 9.25
N ALA A 327 -21.21 -3.89 9.42
CA ALA A 327 -20.18 -2.90 9.16
C ALA A 327 -19.65 -2.29 10.45
N ILE A 328 -18.34 -2.01 10.46
CA ILE A 328 -17.61 -1.32 11.52
C ILE A 328 -16.84 -0.18 10.87
N CYS A 329 -17.31 1.05 11.02
CA CYS A 329 -16.67 2.24 10.45
C CYS A 329 -15.98 3.03 11.57
N ILE A 330 -14.66 3.18 11.51
CA ILE A 330 -13.88 3.92 12.50
C ILE A 330 -13.16 5.06 11.80
N ASP A 331 -13.65 6.29 12.02
CA ASP A 331 -12.98 7.49 11.53
C ASP A 331 -11.75 7.81 12.40
N GLY A 332 -10.57 7.88 11.76
CA GLY A 332 -9.34 8.25 12.44
C GLY A 332 -8.08 7.70 11.78
N ASP A 333 -6.95 8.07 12.36
CA ASP A 333 -5.64 7.54 12.00
C ASP A 333 -5.54 6.05 12.37
N ILE A 334 -5.02 5.24 11.44
CA ILE A 334 -5.00 3.78 11.58
C ILE A 334 -4.12 3.34 12.75
N LEU A 335 -2.93 3.94 12.89
CA LEU A 335 -2.03 3.65 14.01
C LEU A 335 -2.71 3.94 15.34
N THR A 336 -3.34 5.10 15.47
CA THR A 336 -4.06 5.50 16.68
C THR A 336 -5.17 4.51 17.03
N VAL A 337 -5.94 4.04 16.05
CA VAL A 337 -6.99 3.03 16.29
C VAL A 337 -6.40 1.72 16.81
N PHE A 338 -5.28 1.26 16.25
CA PHE A 338 -4.63 0.04 16.74
C PHE A 338 -4.00 0.22 18.14
N GLU A 339 -3.46 1.40 18.44
CA GLU A 339 -2.95 1.73 19.79
C GLU A 339 -4.06 1.78 20.85
N GLU A 340 -5.26 2.25 20.48
CA GLU A 340 -6.44 2.25 21.35
C GLU A 340 -7.04 0.85 21.53
N MET A 341 -6.73 -0.10 20.65
CA MET A 341 -7.28 -1.46 20.75
C MET A 341 -6.67 -2.17 21.96
N PRO A 342 -7.49 -2.68 22.89
CA PRO A 342 -6.99 -3.47 24.01
C PRO A 342 -6.15 -4.64 23.49
N LYS A 343 -5.00 -4.92 24.13
CA LYS A 343 -4.11 -6.02 23.70
C LYS A 343 -4.92 -7.32 23.50
N ILE A 344 -4.66 -8.00 22.40
CA ILE A 344 -5.20 -9.33 22.12
C ILE A 344 -4.41 -10.30 23.02
N HIS A 345 -5.09 -10.97 23.96
CA HIS A 345 -4.50 -11.89 24.93
C HIS A 345 -4.59 -13.33 24.41
#